data_077ed97d4f6165f35a976d672d8b6c2a
#
_entry.id   077ed97d4f6165f35a976d672d8b6c2a
#
_cell.length_a   1.000
_cell.length_b   1.000
_cell.length_c   1.000
_cell.angle_alpha   90.00
_cell.angle_beta   90.00
_cell.angle_gamma   90.00
#
_symmetry.space_group_name_H-M   'P 1'
#
loop_
_entity.id
_entity.type
_entity.pdbx_description
1 polymer ?
#
loop_
_entity_poly.entity_id
_entity_poly.type
_entity_poly.pdbx_seq_one_letter_code
_entity_poly.pdbx_strand_id
1 'polypeptide(L)'
;MAKIEDCPGFETFGADIKAARKAKHLTRKDLAEKVNIEPRYLAHIENEGTIPSLPVVIQLIKICGLPVEHYFNPEVMREESEDRKRVSHKLKLCPEQYLPIVEGTIDGALKIKQPEEMEGE
;
A
#
# COMPACT_ATOMS: atom_id res chain seq x y z
N MET A 1 -19.38 -5.52 12.76
CA MET A 1 -17.98 -5.23 12.47
C MET A 1 -17.38 -6.29 11.55
N ALA A 2 -16.61 -5.87 10.57
CA ALA A 2 -16.03 -6.83 9.63
C ALA A 2 -14.94 -7.66 10.30
N LYS A 3 -14.84 -8.90 9.86
CA LYS A 3 -13.78 -9.80 10.30
C LYS A 3 -12.68 -9.82 9.25
N ILE A 4 -11.48 -10.17 9.68
CA ILE A 4 -10.31 -10.16 8.81
C ILE A 4 -10.49 -11.10 7.62
N GLU A 5 -11.16 -12.23 7.80
CA GLU A 5 -11.41 -13.17 6.70
C GLU A 5 -12.36 -12.61 5.65
N ASP A 6 -13.13 -11.57 6.00
CA ASP A 6 -14.03 -10.91 5.05
C ASP A 6 -13.33 -9.83 4.26
N CYS A 7 -12.07 -9.54 4.58
CA CYS A 7 -11.31 -8.45 3.98
C CYS A 7 -9.97 -8.96 3.45
N PRO A 8 -9.97 -9.68 2.32
CA PRO A 8 -8.71 -10.17 1.74
C PRO A 8 -7.74 -9.01 1.48
N GLY A 9 -6.50 -9.20 1.83
CA GLY A 9 -5.49 -8.16 1.71
C GLY A 9 -5.19 -7.44 3.01
N PHE A 10 -6.06 -7.59 4.01
CA PHE A 10 -5.90 -6.91 5.30
C PHE A 10 -5.34 -7.80 6.39
N GLU A 11 -4.80 -8.97 6.03
CA GLU A 11 -4.32 -9.94 7.02
C GLU A 11 -3.26 -9.37 7.95
N THR A 12 -2.42 -8.48 7.45
CA THR A 12 -1.36 -7.88 8.25
C THR A 12 -1.66 -6.45 8.70
N PHE A 13 -2.87 -5.96 8.43
CA PHE A 13 -3.21 -4.56 8.68
C PHE A 13 -2.93 -4.15 10.14
N GLY A 14 -3.42 -4.94 11.09
CA GLY A 14 -3.23 -4.62 12.52
C GLY A 14 -1.78 -4.59 12.92
N ALA A 15 -1.01 -5.60 12.48
CA ALA A 15 0.42 -5.66 12.78
C ALA A 15 1.17 -4.50 12.15
N ASP A 16 0.78 -4.12 10.93
CA ASP A 16 1.40 -2.99 10.22
C ASP A 16 1.12 -1.67 10.94
N ILE A 17 -0.11 -1.48 11.41
CA ILE A 17 -0.47 -0.30 12.20
C ILE A 17 0.39 -0.23 13.46
N LYS A 18 0.50 -1.35 14.16
CA LYS A 18 1.28 -1.42 15.39
C LYS A 18 2.75 -1.07 15.14
N ALA A 19 3.33 -1.66 14.10
CA ALA A 19 4.74 -1.41 13.75
C ALA A 19 4.96 0.06 13.37
N ALA A 20 4.08 0.63 12.55
CA ALA A 20 4.19 2.02 12.13
C ALA A 20 4.02 2.98 13.32
N ARG A 21 3.07 2.67 14.20
CA ARG A 21 2.85 3.47 15.40
C ARG A 21 4.10 3.50 16.27
N LYS A 22 4.71 2.34 16.48
CA LYS A 22 5.92 2.25 17.30
C LYS A 22 7.10 2.96 16.62
N ALA A 23 7.21 2.85 15.31
CA ALA A 23 8.27 3.53 14.57
C ALA A 23 8.15 5.06 14.69
N LYS A 24 6.93 5.56 14.86
CA LYS A 24 6.69 7.00 15.03
C LYS A 24 6.68 7.40 16.50
N HIS A 25 6.97 6.49 17.40
CA HIS A 25 7.01 6.74 18.84
C HIS A 25 5.68 7.23 19.42
N LEU A 26 4.58 6.71 18.85
CA LEU A 26 3.24 7.05 19.34
C LEU A 26 2.74 5.95 20.26
N THR A 27 2.05 6.36 21.34
CA THR A 27 1.34 5.39 22.17
C THR A 27 0.00 5.05 21.48
N ARG A 28 -0.65 3.98 21.94
CA ARG A 28 -2.01 3.68 21.45
C ARG A 28 -2.96 4.84 21.74
N LYS A 29 -2.80 5.47 22.89
CA LYS A 29 -3.62 6.62 23.25
C LYS A 29 -3.42 7.74 22.23
N ASP A 30 -2.17 8.04 21.88
CA ASP A 30 -1.85 9.09 20.93
C ASP A 30 -2.50 8.84 19.57
N LEU A 31 -2.33 7.63 19.04
CA LEU A 31 -2.88 7.31 17.74
C LEU A 31 -4.41 7.25 17.76
N ALA A 32 -4.97 6.66 18.81
CA ALA A 32 -6.42 6.57 18.95
C ALA A 32 -7.06 7.97 18.97
N GLU A 33 -6.43 8.91 19.66
CA GLU A 33 -6.92 10.29 19.69
C GLU A 33 -6.92 10.91 18.29
N LYS A 34 -5.88 10.64 17.51
CA LYS A 34 -5.77 11.21 16.15
C LYS A 34 -6.87 10.71 15.22
N VAL A 35 -7.37 9.51 15.43
CA VAL A 35 -8.42 8.93 14.59
C VAL A 35 -9.76 8.86 15.31
N ASN A 36 -9.82 9.45 16.48
CA ASN A 36 -11.07 9.61 17.27
C ASN A 36 -11.73 8.27 17.59
N ILE A 37 -10.93 7.32 18.09
CA ILE A 37 -11.43 6.04 18.58
C ILE A 37 -10.87 5.79 19.98
N GLU A 38 -11.43 4.81 20.68
CA GLU A 38 -10.95 4.43 21.99
C GLU A 38 -9.63 3.65 21.87
N PRO A 39 -8.66 3.86 22.78
CA PRO A 39 -7.42 3.09 22.76
C PRO A 39 -7.66 1.58 22.81
N ARG A 40 -8.69 1.13 23.54
CA ARG A 40 -9.04 -0.28 23.62
C ARG A 40 -9.45 -0.83 22.24
N TYR A 41 -10.19 -0.04 21.49
CA TYR A 41 -10.60 -0.43 20.14
C TYR A 41 -9.36 -0.54 19.23
N LEU A 42 -8.43 0.40 19.35
CA LEU A 42 -7.19 0.33 18.59
C LEU A 42 -6.40 -0.93 18.95
N ALA A 43 -6.38 -1.31 20.23
CA ALA A 43 -5.71 -2.54 20.66
C ALA A 43 -6.34 -3.77 19.98
N HIS A 44 -7.66 -3.80 19.83
CA HIS A 44 -8.32 -4.89 19.11
C HIS A 44 -7.93 -4.93 17.64
N ILE A 45 -7.81 -3.75 17.01
CA ILE A 45 -7.37 -3.66 15.63
C ILE A 45 -5.96 -4.22 15.49
N GLU A 46 -5.05 -3.80 16.37
CA GLU A 46 -3.65 -4.19 16.29
C GLU A 46 -3.40 -5.66 16.62
N ASN A 47 -4.12 -6.20 17.58
CA ASN A 47 -3.79 -7.51 18.13
C ASN A 47 -4.77 -8.63 17.78
N GLU A 48 -6.00 -8.30 17.42
CA GLU A 48 -7.06 -9.29 17.24
C GLU A 48 -7.64 -9.31 15.84
N GLY A 49 -7.10 -8.52 14.92
CA GLY A 49 -7.55 -8.54 13.53
C GLY A 49 -8.91 -7.89 13.30
N THR A 50 -9.38 -7.08 14.24
CA THR A 50 -10.62 -6.34 14.05
C THR A 50 -10.42 -5.31 12.93
N ILE A 51 -11.36 -5.28 11.98
CA ILE A 51 -11.31 -4.30 10.89
C ILE A 51 -12.28 -3.18 11.21
N PRO A 52 -11.80 -1.94 11.33
CA PRO A 52 -12.68 -0.82 11.67
C PRO A 52 -13.48 -0.34 10.46
N SER A 53 -14.32 0.68 10.68
CA SER A 53 -15.08 1.29 9.60
C SER A 53 -14.13 1.90 8.58
N LEU A 54 -14.62 2.08 7.35
CA LEU A 54 -13.80 2.63 6.28
C LEU A 54 -13.19 4.00 6.62
N PRO A 55 -13.92 4.96 7.22
CA PRO A 55 -13.29 6.22 7.58
C PRO A 55 -12.09 6.06 8.51
N VAL A 56 -12.16 5.13 9.46
CA VAL A 56 -11.05 4.89 10.39
C VAL A 56 -9.90 4.22 9.65
N VAL A 57 -10.18 3.27 8.77
CA VAL A 57 -9.15 2.63 7.95
C VAL A 57 -8.38 3.68 7.15
N ILE A 58 -9.09 4.60 6.50
CA ILE A 58 -8.48 5.65 5.69
C ILE A 58 -7.55 6.51 6.55
N GLN A 59 -8.02 6.92 7.73
CA GLN A 59 -7.23 7.77 8.61
C GLN A 59 -5.99 7.05 9.14
N LEU A 60 -6.13 5.78 9.51
CA LEU A 60 -5.00 5.00 9.99
C LEU A 60 -3.94 4.82 8.91
N ILE A 61 -4.36 4.53 7.69
CA ILE A 61 -3.44 4.39 6.57
C ILE A 61 -2.68 5.69 6.32
N LYS A 62 -3.39 6.82 6.34
CA LYS A 62 -2.75 8.12 6.10
C LYS A 62 -1.76 8.50 7.20
N ILE A 63 -2.16 8.35 8.45
CA ILE A 63 -1.32 8.73 9.58
C ILE A 63 -0.10 7.82 9.68
N CYS A 64 -0.29 6.53 9.49
CA CYS A 64 0.79 5.56 9.59
C CYS A 64 1.63 5.46 8.33
N GLY A 65 1.20 6.09 7.24
CA GLY A 65 1.96 6.08 5.99
C GLY A 65 2.01 4.72 5.32
N LEU A 66 0.93 3.93 5.44
CA LEU A 66 0.91 2.60 4.87
C LEU A 66 0.54 2.62 3.39
N PRO A 67 1.05 1.67 2.60
CA PRO A 67 0.74 1.64 1.16
C PRO A 67 -0.67 1.11 0.93
N VAL A 68 -1.53 1.96 0.37
CA VAL A 68 -2.93 1.62 0.12
C VAL A 68 -3.06 0.38 -0.77
N GLU A 69 -2.25 0.32 -1.83
CA GLU A 69 -2.31 -0.77 -2.78
C GLU A 69 -2.05 -2.13 -2.14
N HIS A 70 -1.22 -2.16 -1.10
CA HIS A 70 -0.92 -3.40 -0.42
C HIS A 70 -2.17 -4.06 0.14
N TYR A 71 -3.13 -3.26 0.58
CA TYR A 71 -4.35 -3.78 1.22
C TYR A 71 -5.49 -3.97 0.23
N PHE A 72 -5.65 -3.04 -0.69
CA PHE A 72 -6.79 -3.06 -1.59
C PHE A 72 -6.52 -3.81 -2.88
N ASN A 73 -5.27 -4.01 -3.23
CA ASN A 73 -4.90 -4.68 -4.48
C ASN A 73 -3.59 -5.42 -4.32
N PRO A 74 -3.54 -6.41 -3.41
CA PRO A 74 -2.28 -7.08 -3.05
C PRO A 74 -1.59 -7.76 -4.23
N GLU A 75 -2.33 -8.19 -5.25
CA GLU A 75 -1.74 -8.84 -6.41
C GLU A 75 -0.83 -7.90 -7.19
N VAL A 76 -1.13 -6.59 -7.17
CA VAL A 76 -0.33 -5.61 -7.88
C VAL A 76 1.01 -5.37 -7.17
N MET A 77 1.00 -5.42 -5.85
CA MET A 77 2.19 -5.15 -5.04
C MET A 77 3.13 -6.34 -4.93
N ARG A 78 2.61 -7.51 -5.24
CA ARG A 78 3.36 -8.74 -5.08
C ARG A 78 4.24 -8.99 -6.29
N GLU A 79 5.43 -9.54 -6.06
CA GLU A 79 6.29 -10.05 -7.12
C GLU A 79 6.89 -9.00 -8.06
N GLU A 80 7.06 -7.78 -7.60
CA GLU A 80 7.83 -6.83 -8.40
C GLU A 80 9.28 -7.26 -8.44
N SER A 81 9.86 -7.26 -9.64
CA SER A 81 11.28 -7.57 -9.80
C SER A 81 12.14 -6.45 -9.23
N GLU A 82 13.41 -6.75 -8.97
CA GLU A 82 14.35 -5.74 -8.52
C GLU A 82 14.53 -4.65 -9.59
N ASP A 83 14.50 -5.05 -10.87
CA ASP A 83 14.61 -4.09 -11.96
C ASP A 83 13.42 -3.12 -11.93
N ARG A 84 12.21 -3.63 -11.72
CA ARG A 84 11.02 -2.78 -11.69
C ARG A 84 11.07 -1.81 -10.52
N LYS A 85 11.49 -2.29 -9.35
CA LYS A 85 11.63 -1.43 -8.17
C LYS A 85 12.63 -0.31 -8.41
N ARG A 86 13.76 -0.65 -9.01
CA ARG A 86 14.82 0.33 -9.29
C ARG A 86 14.35 1.38 -10.29
N VAL A 87 13.69 0.95 -11.36
CA VAL A 87 13.20 1.86 -12.39
C VAL A 87 12.12 2.76 -11.83
N SER A 88 11.19 2.20 -11.02
CA SER A 88 10.15 3.01 -10.38
C SER A 88 10.74 4.07 -9.49
N HIS A 89 11.79 3.75 -8.74
CA HIS A 89 12.46 4.72 -7.88
C HIS A 89 13.08 5.85 -8.69
N LYS A 90 13.76 5.50 -9.77
CA LYS A 90 14.38 6.51 -10.64
C LYS A 90 13.32 7.39 -11.30
N LEU A 91 12.19 6.81 -11.66
CA LEU A 91 11.09 7.58 -12.25
C LEU A 91 10.60 8.65 -11.28
N LYS A 92 10.48 8.33 -10.00
CA LYS A 92 10.06 9.31 -8.99
C LYS A 92 11.04 10.48 -8.85
N LEU A 93 12.31 10.23 -9.11
CA LEU A 93 13.35 11.26 -9.04
C LEU A 93 13.48 12.07 -10.33
N CYS A 94 12.85 11.62 -11.40
CA CYS A 94 12.95 12.26 -12.70
C CYS A 94 12.20 13.60 -12.70
N PRO A 95 12.83 14.69 -13.13
CA PRO A 95 12.13 15.98 -13.22
C PRO A 95 10.95 15.93 -14.19
N GLU A 96 9.90 16.64 -13.86
CA GLU A 96 8.66 16.66 -14.67
C GLU A 96 8.93 17.00 -16.13
N GLN A 97 9.84 17.93 -16.39
CA GLN A 97 10.10 18.40 -17.75
C GLN A 97 10.67 17.32 -18.67
N TYR A 98 11.23 16.25 -18.08
CA TYR A 98 11.83 15.16 -18.87
C TYR A 98 10.92 13.95 -18.99
N LEU A 99 9.75 13.96 -18.35
CA LEU A 99 8.83 12.82 -18.41
C LEU A 99 8.40 12.45 -19.84
N PRO A 100 8.19 13.41 -20.77
CA PRO A 100 7.83 13.01 -22.14
C PRO A 100 8.89 12.13 -22.81
N ILE A 101 10.18 12.34 -22.50
CA ILE A 101 11.26 11.51 -23.04
C ILE A 101 11.14 10.09 -22.48
N VAL A 102 10.89 9.99 -21.18
CA VAL A 102 10.74 8.69 -20.52
C VAL A 102 9.52 7.95 -21.07
N GLU A 103 8.42 8.67 -21.23
CA GLU A 103 7.18 8.11 -21.75
C GLU A 103 7.39 7.57 -23.16
N GLY A 104 8.09 8.33 -24.02
CA GLY A 104 8.40 7.89 -25.38
C GLY A 104 9.21 6.62 -25.41
N THR A 105 10.16 6.49 -24.47
CA THR A 105 10.97 5.28 -24.36
C THR A 105 10.13 4.09 -23.96
N ILE A 106 9.23 4.29 -23.01
CA ILE A 106 8.31 3.23 -22.56
C ILE A 106 7.39 2.81 -23.72
N ASP A 107 6.86 3.79 -24.45
CA ASP A 107 6.01 3.51 -25.61
C ASP A 107 6.75 2.65 -26.63
N GLY A 108 8.03 2.97 -26.86
CA GLY A 108 8.85 2.17 -27.76
C GLY A 108 9.01 0.74 -27.26
N ALA A 109 9.25 0.58 -25.98
CA ALA A 109 9.39 -0.74 -25.36
C ALA A 109 8.08 -1.54 -25.46
N LEU A 110 6.94 -0.87 -25.31
CA LEU A 110 5.63 -1.51 -25.37
C LEU A 110 5.30 -2.04 -26.76
N LYS A 111 5.95 -1.52 -27.79
CA LYS A 111 5.72 -1.97 -29.16
C LYS A 111 6.50 -3.25 -29.51
N ILE A 112 7.43 -3.64 -28.64
CA ILE A 112 8.18 -4.88 -28.86
C ILE A 112 7.27 -6.04 -28.48
N LYS A 113 6.98 -6.93 -29.44
CA LYS A 113 6.07 -8.05 -29.20
C LYS A 113 6.82 -9.24 -28.65
N GLN A 114 6.23 -9.87 -27.64
CA GLN A 114 6.72 -11.12 -27.14
C GLN A 114 6.21 -12.25 -28.03
N PRO A 115 6.93 -13.37 -28.10
CA PRO A 115 6.46 -14.50 -28.93
C PRO A 115 5.05 -14.97 -28.60
N GLU A 116 4.71 -15.03 -27.31
CA GLU A 116 3.39 -15.45 -26.89
C GLU A 116 2.30 -14.48 -27.34
N GLU A 117 2.61 -13.18 -27.42
CA GLU A 117 1.65 -12.18 -27.89
C GLU A 117 1.39 -12.34 -29.38
N MET A 118 2.43 -12.68 -30.13
CA MET A 118 2.29 -12.91 -31.58
C MET A 118 1.43 -14.11 -31.85
N GLU A 119 1.51 -15.14 -31.02
CA GLU A 119 0.71 -16.35 -31.17
C GLU A 119 -0.74 -16.14 -30.75
N GLY A 120 -0.99 -15.20 -29.86
CA GLY A 120 -2.32 -14.92 -29.38
C GLY A 120 -3.23 -14.25 -30.39
N GLU A 121 -2.67 -13.81 -31.49
CA GLU A 121 -3.46 -13.18 -32.54
C GLU A 121 -4.12 -14.23 -33.40
#